data_1f205cdb53225c82c012bb32c8b36e91
#
_entry.id   1f205cdb53225c82c012bb32c8b36e91
#
_cell.length_a   1.000
_cell.length_b   1.000
_cell.length_c   1.000
_cell.angle_alpha   90.00
_cell.angle_beta   90.00
_cell.angle_gamma   90.00
#
_symmetry.space_group_name_H-M   'P 1'
#
loop_
_entity.id
_entity.type
_entity.pdbx_description
1 polymer ?
#
loop_
_entity_poly.entity_id
_entity_poly.type
_entity_poly.pdbx_seq_one_letter_code
_entity_poly.pdbx_strand_id
1 'polypeptide(L)'
;MATTPEKKKRTIYTTPKGESLFARLVNVDYGTEQYPDEKGSFNVTLALDADAAAKLDSLIAHEVDTARAEAEEKFDGLKPQTKKKFGEVKFNEVGPEEYDREGNTTGRRLFRFKTGAFYENRQGVRVQRKVPLFDSMQQPVKLSDDPGNGSVIRVAFCCAP
;
A
#
# COMPACT_ATOMS: atom_id res chain seq x y z
N MET A 1 23.77 -25.08 -13.39
CA MET A 1 22.29 -24.95 -13.20
C MET A 1 22.03 -23.64 -12.45
N ALA A 2 21.34 -22.71 -13.05
CA ALA A 2 20.93 -21.50 -12.37
C ALA A 2 19.79 -21.85 -11.41
N THR A 3 20.04 -21.78 -10.11
CA THR A 3 19.03 -21.84 -9.08
C THR A 3 18.14 -20.62 -9.23
N THR A 4 16.91 -20.81 -9.71
CA THR A 4 15.90 -19.76 -9.66
C THR A 4 15.75 -19.32 -8.21
N PRO A 5 15.95 -18.03 -7.87
CA PRO A 5 15.80 -17.60 -6.49
C PRO A 5 14.36 -17.90 -6.06
N GLU A 6 14.20 -18.72 -5.02
CA GLU A 6 12.90 -18.94 -4.41
C GLU A 6 12.30 -17.58 -4.04
N LYS A 7 11.17 -17.25 -4.63
CA LYS A 7 10.42 -16.05 -4.26
C LYS A 7 10.04 -16.17 -2.79
N LYS A 8 10.72 -15.39 -1.94
CA LYS A 8 10.44 -15.31 -0.52
C LYS A 8 8.93 -15.10 -0.31
N LYS A 9 8.28 -16.05 0.36
CA LYS A 9 6.84 -15.98 0.61
C LYS A 9 6.57 -14.79 1.52
N ARG A 10 5.78 -13.84 1.05
CA ARG A 10 5.45 -12.62 1.83
C ARG A 10 4.40 -12.95 2.87
N THR A 11 4.56 -12.38 4.06
CA THR A 11 3.55 -12.49 5.13
C THR A 11 2.35 -11.61 4.80
N ILE A 12 1.15 -12.17 4.95
CA ILE A 12 -0.10 -11.43 4.77
C ILE A 12 -0.58 -10.95 6.13
N TYR A 13 -0.82 -9.65 6.21
CA TYR A 13 -1.38 -8.98 7.39
C TYR A 13 -2.80 -8.51 7.09
N THR A 14 -3.62 -8.38 8.12
CA THR A 14 -4.97 -7.82 8.01
C THR A 14 -5.08 -6.60 8.93
N THR A 15 -5.57 -5.49 8.40
CA THR A 15 -5.76 -4.26 9.15
C THR A 15 -6.90 -4.39 10.17
N PRO A 16 -6.92 -3.52 11.21
CA PRO A 16 -8.15 -3.22 11.93
C PRO A 16 -9.23 -2.66 11.01
N LYS A 17 -10.46 -2.58 11.48
CA LYS A 17 -11.56 -1.91 10.78
C LYS A 17 -11.29 -0.41 10.69
N GLY A 18 -11.52 0.17 9.54
CA GLY A 18 -11.42 1.59 9.29
C GLY A 18 -12.33 2.05 8.16
N GLU A 19 -12.38 3.34 7.94
CA GLU A 19 -13.16 3.92 6.85
C GLU A 19 -12.35 3.97 5.56
N SER A 20 -12.96 3.50 4.47
CA SER A 20 -12.37 3.61 3.14
C SER A 20 -12.51 5.03 2.60
N LEU A 21 -11.45 5.52 1.98
CA LEU A 21 -11.41 6.79 1.27
C LEU A 21 -10.85 6.58 -0.12
N PHE A 22 -11.51 7.18 -1.11
CA PHE A 22 -11.04 7.19 -2.50
C PHE A 22 -10.72 5.80 -3.07
N ALA A 23 -11.56 4.81 -2.75
CA ALA A 23 -11.35 3.44 -3.16
C ALA A 23 -11.45 3.28 -4.68
N ARG A 24 -10.46 2.62 -5.25
CA ARG A 24 -10.41 2.15 -6.64
C ARG A 24 -10.08 0.67 -6.63
N LEU A 25 -11.06 -0.16 -6.33
CA LEU A 25 -10.92 -1.61 -6.15
C LEU A 25 -11.62 -2.41 -7.24
N VAL A 26 -12.57 -1.80 -7.93
CA VAL A 26 -13.30 -2.37 -9.05
C VAL A 26 -12.85 -1.74 -10.36
N ASN A 27 -12.76 -0.41 -10.39
CA ASN A 27 -12.28 0.35 -11.54
C ASN A 27 -10.79 0.64 -11.43
N VAL A 28 -10.06 0.49 -12.52
CA VAL A 28 -8.63 0.79 -12.57
C VAL A 28 -8.40 2.29 -12.42
N ASP A 29 -7.47 2.66 -11.56
CA ASP A 29 -7.00 4.02 -11.40
C ASP A 29 -5.81 4.28 -12.32
N TYR A 30 -5.98 5.17 -13.29
CA TYR A 30 -4.94 5.61 -14.21
C TYR A 30 -4.30 6.94 -13.81
N GLY A 31 -4.53 7.40 -12.59
CA GLY A 31 -4.02 8.66 -12.09
C GLY A 31 -4.82 9.87 -12.57
N THR A 32 -4.16 11.01 -12.60
CA THR A 32 -4.75 12.29 -13.03
C THR A 32 -3.96 12.84 -14.22
N GLU A 33 -4.47 13.90 -14.86
CA GLU A 33 -3.74 14.60 -15.93
C GLU A 33 -2.37 15.10 -15.48
N GLN A 34 -2.25 15.53 -14.22
CA GLN A 34 -0.99 16.01 -13.66
C GLN A 34 -0.05 14.88 -13.25
N TYR A 35 -0.61 13.75 -12.83
CA TYR A 35 0.14 12.58 -12.35
C TYR A 35 -0.45 11.31 -12.97
N PRO A 36 -0.22 11.10 -14.27
CA PRO A 36 -0.76 9.93 -14.95
C PRO A 36 -0.08 8.63 -14.49
N ASP A 37 -0.86 7.58 -14.35
CA ASP A 37 -0.39 6.21 -14.11
C ASP A 37 -0.81 5.32 -15.31
N GLU A 38 0.00 5.30 -16.33
CA GLU A 38 -0.28 4.54 -17.56
C GLU A 38 -0.40 3.03 -17.31
N LYS A 39 0.26 2.53 -16.29
CA LYS A 39 0.20 1.11 -15.92
C LYS A 39 -1.11 0.76 -15.23
N GLY A 40 -1.72 1.73 -14.56
CA GLY A 40 -2.93 1.54 -13.77
C GLY A 40 -2.72 0.82 -12.45
N SER A 41 -3.56 1.12 -11.49
CA SER A 41 -3.52 0.48 -10.17
C SER A 41 -4.91 0.28 -9.59
N PHE A 42 -4.98 -0.62 -8.60
CA PHE A 42 -6.06 -0.67 -7.63
C PHE A 42 -5.51 -0.14 -6.31
N ASN A 43 -6.25 0.73 -5.67
CA ASN A 43 -5.81 1.35 -4.43
C ASN A 43 -6.98 1.74 -3.53
N VAL A 44 -6.68 1.93 -2.26
CA VAL A 44 -7.60 2.45 -1.27
C VAL A 44 -6.80 3.12 -0.15
N THR A 45 -7.33 4.20 0.38
CA THR A 45 -6.84 4.82 1.61
C THR A 45 -7.74 4.40 2.76
N LEU A 46 -7.15 3.93 3.84
CA LEU A 46 -7.85 3.49 5.04
C LEU A 46 -7.59 4.51 6.15
N ALA A 47 -8.65 5.11 6.67
CA ALA A 47 -8.57 6.01 7.81
C ALA A 47 -8.78 5.21 9.10
N LEU A 48 -7.79 5.24 9.98
CA LEU A 48 -7.80 4.56 11.28
C LEU A 48 -7.72 5.57 12.41
N ASP A 49 -8.52 5.35 13.46
CA ASP A 49 -8.36 6.10 14.70
C ASP A 49 -7.00 5.80 15.38
N ALA A 50 -6.68 6.53 16.44
CA ALA A 50 -5.38 6.41 17.10
C ALA A 50 -5.11 4.99 17.62
N ASP A 51 -6.10 4.32 18.20
CA ASP A 51 -5.96 2.97 18.75
C ASP A 51 -5.76 1.94 17.65
N ALA A 52 -6.56 2.00 16.58
CA ALA A 52 -6.44 1.11 15.44
C ALA A 52 -5.12 1.33 14.68
N ALA A 53 -4.70 2.58 14.52
CA ALA A 53 -3.42 2.91 13.90
C ALA A 53 -2.24 2.37 14.71
N ALA A 54 -2.27 2.46 16.05
CA ALA A 54 -1.24 1.89 16.91
C ALA A 54 -1.17 0.37 16.80
N LYS A 55 -2.30 -0.31 16.68
CA LYS A 55 -2.35 -1.77 16.43
C LYS A 55 -1.71 -2.14 15.10
N LEU A 56 -1.98 -1.39 14.05
CA LEU A 56 -1.37 -1.61 12.74
C LEU A 56 0.14 -1.35 12.77
N ASP A 57 0.59 -0.27 13.41
CA ASP A 57 2.01 0.02 13.58
C ASP A 57 2.75 -1.14 14.26
N SER A 58 2.19 -1.68 15.34
CA SER A 58 2.77 -2.83 16.04
C SER A 58 2.83 -4.08 15.15
N LEU A 59 1.83 -4.28 14.32
CA LEU A 59 1.72 -5.44 13.41
C LEU A 59 2.81 -5.41 12.34
N ILE A 60 3.14 -4.25 11.80
CA ILE A 60 4.10 -4.06 10.71
C ILE A 60 5.48 -3.54 11.17
N ALA A 61 5.70 -3.35 12.47
CA ALA A 61 6.93 -2.75 12.99
C ALA A 61 8.19 -3.47 12.50
N HIS A 62 8.20 -4.79 12.50
CA HIS A 62 9.33 -5.57 12.01
C HIS A 62 9.61 -5.33 10.51
N GLU A 63 8.57 -5.25 9.69
CA GLU A 63 8.71 -4.99 8.25
C GLU A 63 9.24 -3.57 7.98
N VAL A 64 8.79 -2.60 8.73
CA VAL A 64 9.25 -1.20 8.64
C VAL A 64 10.71 -1.10 9.04
N ASP A 65 11.10 -1.72 10.16
CA ASP A 65 12.48 -1.71 10.64
C ASP A 65 13.42 -2.42 9.65
N THR A 66 13.00 -3.54 9.10
CA THR A 66 13.76 -4.27 8.08
C THR A 66 13.94 -3.42 6.81
N ALA A 67 12.88 -2.77 6.34
CA ALA A 67 12.94 -1.92 5.15
C ALA A 67 13.86 -0.71 5.35
N ARG A 68 13.86 -0.10 6.53
CA ARG A 68 14.77 1.00 6.89
C ARG A 68 16.22 0.53 6.91
N ALA A 69 16.50 -0.59 7.57
CA ALA A 69 17.84 -1.16 7.63
C ALA A 69 18.39 -1.50 6.24
N GLU A 70 17.58 -2.12 5.38
CA GLU A 70 17.97 -2.42 4.00
C GLU A 70 18.22 -1.14 3.18
N ALA A 71 17.42 -0.10 3.37
CA ALA A 71 17.63 1.17 2.68
C ALA A 71 18.92 1.87 3.11
N GLU A 72 19.23 1.86 4.40
CA GLU A 72 20.49 2.40 4.94
C GLU A 72 21.70 1.63 4.43
N GLU A 73 21.62 0.31 4.42
CA GLU A 73 22.69 -0.56 3.88
C GLU A 73 22.94 -0.28 2.39
N LYS A 74 21.88 -0.18 1.59
CA LYS A 74 21.99 0.17 0.17
C LYS A 74 22.58 1.55 -0.03
N PHE A 75 22.23 2.52 0.79
CA PHE A 75 22.78 3.87 0.74
C PHE A 75 24.27 3.85 1.08
N ASP A 76 24.68 3.11 2.12
CA ASP A 76 26.08 2.99 2.53
C ASP A 76 26.94 2.33 1.44
N GLY A 77 26.38 1.42 0.66
CA GLY A 77 27.03 0.79 -0.48
C GLY A 77 27.18 1.68 -1.72
N LEU A 78 26.58 2.87 -1.75
CA LEU A 78 26.67 3.78 -2.89
C LEU A 78 28.04 4.44 -3.01
N LYS A 79 28.43 4.80 -4.24
CA LYS A 79 29.66 5.56 -4.50
C LYS A 79 29.61 6.94 -3.81
N PRO A 80 30.74 7.49 -3.34
CA PRO A 80 30.77 8.78 -2.62
C PRO A 80 30.10 9.93 -3.37
N GLN A 81 30.25 9.99 -4.68
CA GLN A 81 29.62 11.01 -5.51
C GLN A 81 28.09 10.90 -5.50
N THR A 82 27.57 9.68 -5.52
CA THR A 82 26.14 9.41 -5.46
C THR A 82 25.56 9.73 -4.09
N LYS A 83 26.27 9.36 -3.02
CA LYS A 83 25.90 9.74 -1.64
C LYS A 83 25.82 11.25 -1.47
N LYS A 84 26.79 11.97 -2.00
CA LYS A 84 26.81 13.44 -1.94
C LYS A 84 25.63 14.07 -2.68
N LYS A 85 25.20 13.46 -3.79
CA LYS A 85 24.05 13.93 -4.56
C LYS A 85 22.73 13.76 -3.80
N PHE A 86 22.56 12.65 -3.11
CA PHE A 86 21.32 12.36 -2.35
C PHE A 86 21.32 12.97 -0.94
N GLY A 87 22.49 13.21 -0.37
CA GLY A 87 22.67 13.74 0.98
C GLY A 87 22.45 12.66 2.05
N GLU A 88 21.20 12.33 2.30
CA GLU A 88 20.81 11.34 3.33
C GLU A 88 19.68 10.44 2.86
N VAL A 89 19.46 9.34 3.55
CA VAL A 89 18.30 8.48 3.34
C VAL A 89 17.07 9.16 3.93
N LYS A 90 16.04 9.34 3.13
CA LYS A 90 14.77 9.89 3.56
C LYS A 90 13.72 8.80 3.59
N PHE A 91 12.98 8.75 4.69
CA PHE A 91 11.87 7.81 4.86
C PHE A 91 10.55 8.56 4.85
N ASN A 92 9.60 8.07 4.06
CA ASN A 92 8.25 8.57 4.12
C ASN A 92 7.57 8.12 5.42
N GLU A 93 6.72 8.96 5.95
CA GLU A 93 5.93 8.62 7.11
C GLU A 93 4.92 7.52 6.78
N VAL A 94 4.86 6.49 7.59
CA VAL A 94 3.88 5.42 7.47
C VAL A 94 2.60 5.83 8.19
N GLY A 95 1.52 5.98 7.45
CA GLY A 95 0.24 6.41 7.97
C GLY A 95 0.27 7.84 8.50
N PRO A 96 0.45 8.85 7.63
CA PRO A 96 0.43 10.25 8.05
C PRO A 96 -0.91 10.65 8.67
N GLU A 97 -0.88 11.66 9.51
CA GLU A 97 -2.10 12.21 10.12
C GLU A 97 -3.03 12.81 9.08
N GLU A 98 -4.32 12.63 9.30
CA GLU A 98 -5.35 13.31 8.51
C GLU A 98 -5.61 14.70 9.07
N TYR A 99 -5.68 15.68 8.17
CA TYR A 99 -6.05 17.06 8.50
C TYR A 99 -7.38 17.41 7.85
N ASP A 100 -8.19 18.19 8.54
CA ASP A 100 -9.40 18.76 7.99
C ASP A 100 -9.10 19.95 7.06
N ARG A 101 -10.16 20.55 6.48
CA ARG A 101 -10.02 21.67 5.57
C ARG A 101 -9.43 22.94 6.23
N GLU A 102 -9.51 23.03 7.55
CA GLU A 102 -9.00 24.13 8.35
C GLU A 102 -7.56 23.92 8.82
N GLY A 103 -6.99 22.74 8.53
CA GLY A 103 -5.62 22.38 8.89
C GLY A 103 -5.48 21.78 10.28
N ASN A 104 -6.59 21.42 10.94
CA ASN A 104 -6.57 20.74 12.22
C ASN A 104 -6.53 19.22 12.06
N THR A 105 -5.79 18.53 12.94
CA THR A 105 -5.77 17.06 12.92
C THR A 105 -7.14 16.50 13.33
N THR A 106 -7.60 15.48 12.61
CA THR A 106 -8.85 14.76 12.93
C THR A 106 -8.67 13.68 13.99
N GLY A 107 -7.42 13.38 14.38
CA GLY A 107 -7.08 12.27 15.25
C GLY A 107 -6.97 10.92 14.54
N ARG A 108 -7.22 10.90 13.24
CA ARG A 108 -7.08 9.70 12.39
C ARG A 108 -5.75 9.74 11.63
N ARG A 109 -5.28 8.55 11.26
CA ARG A 109 -4.12 8.38 10.37
C ARG A 109 -4.57 7.68 9.10
N LEU A 110 -3.94 8.05 7.98
CA LEU A 110 -4.27 7.56 6.65
C LEU A 110 -3.23 6.54 6.17
N PHE A 111 -3.68 5.34 5.87
CA PHE A 111 -2.83 4.28 5.32
C PHE A 111 -3.27 3.96 3.89
N ARG A 112 -2.35 4.06 2.95
CA ARG A 112 -2.64 3.77 1.55
C ARG A 112 -2.16 2.39 1.16
N PHE A 113 -3.04 1.63 0.53
CA PHE A 113 -2.76 0.31 -0.03
C PHE A 113 -2.89 0.36 -1.55
N LYS A 114 -1.93 -0.18 -2.24
CA LYS A 114 -1.87 -0.14 -3.71
C LYS A 114 -1.36 -1.45 -4.27
N THR A 115 -1.93 -1.88 -5.38
CA THR A 115 -1.39 -2.96 -6.22
C THR A 115 -1.50 -2.59 -7.68
N GLY A 116 -0.58 -3.09 -8.52
CA GLY A 116 -0.67 -2.91 -9.97
C GLY A 116 -1.94 -3.55 -10.53
N ALA A 117 -2.59 -2.87 -11.48
CA ALA A 117 -3.83 -3.36 -12.07
C ALA A 117 -3.62 -4.50 -13.07
N PHE A 118 -2.43 -4.61 -13.65
CA PHE A 118 -2.12 -5.60 -14.68
C PHE A 118 -0.83 -6.34 -14.37
N TYR A 119 -0.73 -7.54 -14.88
CA TYR A 119 0.49 -8.33 -14.87
C TYR A 119 0.63 -9.09 -16.18
N GLU A 120 1.83 -9.51 -16.52
CA GLU A 120 2.07 -10.43 -17.61
C GLU A 120 2.05 -11.88 -17.10
N ASN A 121 1.27 -12.73 -17.76
CA ASN A 121 1.26 -14.15 -17.46
C ASN A 121 2.52 -14.82 -18.07
N ARG A 122 2.66 -16.13 -17.85
CA ARG A 122 3.82 -16.89 -18.37
C ARG A 122 3.93 -16.90 -19.90
N GLN A 123 2.85 -16.58 -20.59
CA GLN A 123 2.79 -16.50 -22.06
C GLN A 123 3.05 -15.09 -22.58
N GLY A 124 3.39 -14.13 -21.72
CA GLY A 124 3.62 -12.73 -22.09
C GLY A 124 2.35 -11.93 -22.36
N VAL A 125 1.18 -12.45 -21.99
CA VAL A 125 -0.11 -11.77 -22.16
C VAL A 125 -0.40 -10.89 -20.96
N ARG A 126 -0.78 -9.64 -21.23
CA ARG A 126 -1.21 -8.68 -20.19
C ARG A 126 -2.58 -9.06 -19.65
N VAL A 127 -2.65 -9.33 -18.35
CA VAL A 127 -3.87 -9.74 -17.66
C VAL A 127 -4.22 -8.73 -16.60
N GLN A 128 -5.49 -8.32 -16.54
CA GLN A 128 -5.99 -7.47 -15.46
C GLN A 128 -6.18 -8.27 -14.18
N ARG A 129 -5.64 -7.74 -13.07
CA ARG A 129 -5.88 -8.28 -11.72
C ARG A 129 -7.33 -8.01 -11.30
N LYS A 130 -7.82 -8.85 -10.45
CA LYS A 130 -9.07 -8.63 -9.71
C LYS A 130 -8.74 -8.58 -8.23
N VAL A 131 -9.19 -7.55 -7.55
CA VAL A 131 -9.09 -7.46 -6.10
C VAL A 131 -10.20 -8.30 -5.50
N PRO A 132 -9.88 -9.37 -4.73
CA PRO A 132 -10.91 -10.16 -4.06
C PRO A 132 -11.61 -9.31 -3.00
N LEU A 133 -12.94 -9.30 -3.05
CA LEU A 133 -13.79 -8.58 -2.11
C LEU A 133 -14.67 -9.57 -1.36
N PHE A 134 -14.81 -9.38 -0.05
CA PHE A 134 -15.60 -10.24 0.83
C PHE A 134 -16.52 -9.40 1.70
N ASP A 135 -17.68 -9.96 2.03
CA ASP A 135 -18.59 -9.36 3.00
C ASP A 135 -18.15 -9.64 4.46
N SER A 136 -18.93 -9.15 5.42
CA SER A 136 -18.66 -9.35 6.85
C SER A 136 -18.71 -10.81 7.30
N MET A 137 -19.33 -11.68 6.51
CA MET A 137 -19.41 -13.13 6.72
C MET A 137 -18.31 -13.90 5.95
N GLN A 138 -17.33 -13.19 5.40
CA GLN A 138 -16.23 -13.74 4.59
C GLN A 138 -16.68 -14.47 3.32
N GLN A 139 -17.85 -14.11 2.80
CA GLN A 139 -18.33 -14.61 1.52
C GLN A 139 -17.86 -13.71 0.38
N PRO A 140 -17.41 -14.26 -0.76
CA PRO A 140 -17.03 -13.45 -1.90
C PRO A 140 -18.19 -12.60 -2.39
N VAL A 141 -17.93 -11.32 -2.63
CA VAL A 141 -18.90 -10.38 -3.22
C VAL A 141 -18.35 -9.78 -4.49
N LYS A 142 -19.23 -9.50 -5.44
CA LYS A 142 -18.93 -8.78 -6.66
C LYS A 142 -19.65 -7.45 -6.64
N LEU A 143 -18.90 -6.37 -6.51
CA LEU A 143 -19.44 -5.02 -6.58
C LEU A 143 -19.49 -4.54 -8.03
N SER A 144 -20.52 -3.78 -8.37
CA SER A 144 -20.66 -3.13 -9.68
C SER A 144 -19.81 -1.85 -9.78
N ASP A 145 -19.47 -1.24 -8.65
CA ASP A 145 -18.70 0.00 -8.57
C ASP A 145 -17.81 0.01 -7.32
N ASP A 146 -16.92 0.98 -7.24
CA ASP A 146 -16.01 1.12 -6.11
C ASP A 146 -16.77 1.46 -4.82
N PRO A 147 -16.29 0.97 -3.65
CA PRO A 147 -16.86 1.34 -2.37
C PRO A 147 -16.83 2.86 -2.16
N GLY A 148 -17.92 3.42 -1.67
CA GLY A 148 -17.99 4.84 -1.33
C GLY A 148 -17.13 5.21 -0.12
N ASN A 149 -16.78 6.50 -0.03
CA ASN A 149 -16.10 7.03 1.14
C ASN A 149 -16.94 6.80 2.40
N GLY A 150 -16.28 6.42 3.49
CA GLY A 150 -16.94 6.11 4.76
C GLY A 150 -17.40 4.67 4.91
N SER A 151 -17.23 3.83 3.89
CA SER A 151 -17.45 2.39 4.04
C SER A 151 -16.49 1.79 5.04
N VAL A 152 -16.98 0.97 5.97
CA VAL A 152 -16.14 0.30 6.95
C VAL A 152 -15.56 -0.97 6.34
N ILE A 153 -14.24 -1.03 6.26
CA ILE A 153 -13.51 -2.13 5.64
C ILE A 153 -12.31 -2.58 6.47
N ARG A 154 -11.80 -3.75 6.12
CA ARG A 154 -10.46 -4.23 6.48
C ARG A 154 -9.70 -4.53 5.20
N VAL A 155 -8.40 -4.39 5.24
CA VAL A 155 -7.53 -4.69 4.11
C VAL A 155 -6.55 -5.81 4.50
N ALA A 156 -6.52 -6.86 3.69
CA ALA A 156 -5.46 -7.86 3.74
C ALA A 156 -4.34 -7.43 2.78
N PHE A 157 -3.13 -7.36 3.28
CA PHE A 157 -1.99 -6.81 2.53
C PHE A 157 -0.68 -7.51 2.88
N CYS A 158 0.32 -7.31 2.04
CA CYS A 158 1.70 -7.63 2.36
C CYS A 158 2.58 -6.40 2.17
N CYS A 159 3.66 -6.33 2.95
CA CYS A 159 4.64 -5.26 2.80
C CYS A 159 5.58 -5.60 1.66
N ALA A 160 5.83 -4.61 0.79
CA ALA A 160 6.81 -4.68 -0.27
C ALA A 160 7.93 -3.67 0.00
N PRO A 161 9.18 -4.01 -0.32
CA PRO A 161 10.31 -3.08 -0.22
C PRO A 161 10.18 -1.90 -1.19
#